data_4fce8af2aeba01d7e00bf03b9efcb48c
#
_entry.id   4fce8af2aeba01d7e00bf03b9efcb48c
#
_cell.length_a   1.000
_cell.length_b   1.000
_cell.length_c   1.000
_cell.angle_alpha   90.00
_cell.angle_beta   90.00
_cell.angle_gamma   90.00
#
_symmetry.space_group_name_H-M   'P 1'
#
loop_
_entity.id
_entity.type
_entity.pdbx_description
1 polymer ?
#
loop_
_entity_poly.entity_id
_entity_poly.type
_entity_poly.pdbx_seq_one_letter_code
_entity_poly.pdbx_strand_id
1 'polypeptide(L)'
;DRIARTVSIDEESGVFQYLMIDVAVRASSSEDTDAIADGFANHVKWLEGDGQCSCSAYLSGEIIVIESVLDGLFISQVESTALSLVASFLVLMAMTRRLSTSAVIILPVALAGVWVVGTMAVVGLNWNVLTIMITALTIGLGIDYSIHMWRRFEDELEAGANRVEAMATTYSVTGTALMMSAFTTASGFLVLLLSPVPVIQDFGLVSAASVALSLILALFVLPALLLSEAKSRGA
;
A
#
# COMPACT_ATOMS: atom_id res chain seq x y z
N ASP A 1 17.06 -22.51 36.19
CA ASP A 1 16.38 -21.25 35.72
C ASP A 1 15.74 -21.35 34.34
N ARG A 2 16.24 -22.15 33.39
CA ARG A 2 15.56 -22.39 32.09
C ARG A 2 14.31 -23.27 32.25
N ILE A 3 14.36 -24.29 33.10
CA ILE A 3 13.24 -25.20 33.35
C ILE A 3 12.05 -24.47 33.99
N ALA A 4 12.31 -23.52 34.91
CA ALA A 4 11.26 -22.73 35.55
C ALA A 4 10.51 -21.74 34.61
N ARG A 5 11.04 -21.46 33.41
CA ARG A 5 10.37 -20.66 32.39
C ARG A 5 9.54 -21.50 31.41
N THR A 6 9.81 -22.80 31.33
CA THR A 6 9.17 -23.71 30.37
C THR A 6 8.06 -24.55 30.95
N VAL A 7 8.00 -24.68 32.28
CA VAL A 7 7.00 -25.54 32.97
C VAL A 7 6.44 -24.77 34.15
N SER A 8 5.12 -24.64 34.23
CA SER A 8 4.41 -24.19 35.41
C SER A 8 3.69 -25.35 36.06
N ILE A 9 3.93 -25.53 37.34
CA ILE A 9 3.28 -26.57 38.18
C ILE A 9 2.47 -25.80 39.23
N ASP A 10 1.22 -26.16 39.40
CA ASP A 10 0.42 -25.70 40.53
C ASP A 10 0.95 -26.28 41.83
N GLU A 11 1.43 -25.44 42.73
CA GLU A 11 2.07 -25.88 43.99
C GLU A 11 1.10 -26.57 44.95
N GLU A 12 -0.20 -26.33 44.85
CA GLU A 12 -1.21 -26.96 45.71
C GLU A 12 -1.67 -28.31 45.21
N SER A 13 -1.83 -28.49 43.90
CA SER A 13 -2.34 -29.71 43.29
C SER A 13 -1.24 -30.64 42.73
N GLY A 14 -0.03 -30.13 42.51
CA GLY A 14 1.08 -30.85 41.87
C GLY A 14 0.84 -31.14 40.38
N VAL A 15 -0.18 -30.49 39.78
CA VAL A 15 -0.57 -30.68 38.37
C VAL A 15 0.16 -29.72 37.48
N PHE A 16 0.60 -30.13 36.31
CA PHE A 16 1.16 -29.27 35.30
C PHE A 16 0.09 -28.32 34.75
N GLN A 17 0.31 -27.01 34.83
CA GLN A 17 -0.58 -26.00 34.27
C GLN A 17 -0.29 -25.75 32.79
N TYR A 18 0.97 -25.58 32.44
CA TYR A 18 1.40 -25.42 31.05
C TYR A 18 2.85 -25.89 30.86
N LEU A 19 3.14 -26.32 29.65
CA LEU A 19 4.48 -26.63 29.18
C LEU A 19 4.77 -25.76 27.95
N MET A 20 5.85 -25.00 27.99
CA MET A 20 6.34 -24.26 26.84
C MET A 20 7.49 -25.03 26.20
N ILE A 21 7.37 -25.33 24.91
CA ILE A 21 8.42 -25.97 24.11
C ILE A 21 8.98 -24.91 23.16
N ASP A 22 10.22 -24.47 23.41
CA ASP A 22 10.90 -23.56 22.51
C ASP A 22 11.59 -24.33 21.40
N VAL A 23 11.19 -24.09 20.16
CA VAL A 23 11.80 -24.68 18.98
C VAL A 23 12.52 -23.58 18.20
N ALA A 24 13.85 -23.70 18.10
CA ALA A 24 14.64 -22.79 17.28
C ALA A 24 14.52 -23.19 15.81
N VAL A 25 13.91 -22.32 15.02
CA VAL A 25 13.71 -22.52 13.58
C VAL A 25 14.52 -21.50 12.81
N ARG A 26 15.09 -21.89 11.69
CA ARG A 26 15.75 -20.99 10.75
C ARG A 26 14.96 -21.01 9.46
N ALA A 27 14.27 -19.91 9.18
CA ALA A 27 13.63 -19.65 7.89
C ALA A 27 14.47 -18.64 7.12
N SER A 28 14.62 -18.84 5.82
CA SER A 28 15.36 -17.95 4.92
C SER A 28 14.44 -17.23 3.95
N SER A 29 13.19 -17.64 3.85
CA SER A 29 12.16 -17.05 3.02
C SER A 29 10.79 -17.11 3.72
N SER A 30 9.81 -16.33 3.23
CA SER A 30 8.43 -16.39 3.71
C SER A 30 7.79 -17.77 3.40
N GLU A 31 8.12 -18.37 2.26
CA GLU A 31 7.65 -19.70 1.89
C GLU A 31 8.16 -20.80 2.86
N ASP A 32 9.41 -20.68 3.34
CA ASP A 32 9.94 -21.57 4.39
C ASP A 32 9.18 -21.39 5.71
N THR A 33 8.79 -20.14 6.02
CA THR A 33 8.04 -19.82 7.25
C THR A 33 6.65 -20.42 7.23
N ASP A 34 5.93 -20.29 6.10
CA ASP A 34 4.59 -20.87 5.89
C ASP A 34 4.63 -22.40 6.05
N ALA A 35 5.58 -23.05 5.37
CA ALA A 35 5.74 -24.51 5.43
C ALA A 35 6.04 -25.01 6.86
N ILE A 36 6.82 -24.25 7.62
CA ILE A 36 7.15 -24.55 9.02
C ILE A 36 5.93 -24.33 9.91
N ALA A 37 5.21 -23.22 9.74
CA ALA A 37 4.00 -22.90 10.50
C ALA A 37 2.92 -23.97 10.28
N ASP A 38 2.68 -24.37 9.04
CA ASP A 38 1.73 -25.42 8.67
C ASP A 38 2.15 -26.78 9.25
N GLY A 39 3.44 -27.10 9.21
CA GLY A 39 3.97 -28.30 9.81
C GLY A 39 3.68 -28.37 11.32
N PHE A 40 3.93 -27.30 12.04
CA PHE A 40 3.64 -27.23 13.48
C PHE A 40 2.13 -27.22 13.77
N ALA A 41 1.33 -26.49 12.97
CA ALA A 41 -0.13 -26.49 13.13
C ALA A 41 -0.73 -27.90 12.98
N ASN A 42 -0.21 -28.69 12.05
CA ASN A 42 -0.62 -30.10 11.89
C ASN A 42 -0.25 -30.94 13.10
N HIS A 43 0.93 -30.75 13.72
CA HIS A 43 1.32 -31.41 14.94
C HIS A 43 0.44 -31.01 16.13
N VAL A 44 0.07 -29.75 16.25
CA VAL A 44 -0.86 -29.28 17.28
C VAL A 44 -2.22 -29.97 17.13
N LYS A 45 -2.77 -30.01 15.90
CA LYS A 45 -4.04 -30.71 15.61
C LYS A 45 -3.97 -32.19 15.93
N TRP A 46 -2.83 -32.85 15.67
CA TRP A 46 -2.64 -34.24 16.01
C TRP A 46 -2.61 -34.48 17.55
N LEU A 47 -1.96 -33.58 18.30
CA LEU A 47 -1.94 -33.65 19.78
C LEU A 47 -3.34 -33.47 20.37
N GLU A 48 -4.18 -32.59 19.80
CA GLU A 48 -5.56 -32.35 20.26
C GLU A 48 -6.54 -33.45 19.83
N GLY A 49 -6.30 -34.07 18.65
CA GLY A 49 -7.29 -34.94 17.98
C GLY A 49 -7.21 -36.40 18.38
N ASP A 50 -6.07 -36.92 18.88
CA ASP A 50 -5.85 -38.36 19.05
C ASP A 50 -6.23 -38.89 20.45
N GLY A 51 -6.88 -38.09 21.30
CA GLY A 51 -7.40 -38.48 22.60
C GLY A 51 -6.35 -38.89 23.63
N GLN A 52 -5.07 -38.69 23.32
CA GLN A 52 -3.95 -39.09 24.21
C GLN A 52 -3.66 -38.00 25.25
N CYS A 53 -4.09 -36.76 25.02
CA CYS A 53 -3.95 -35.67 25.94
C CYS A 53 -5.23 -34.84 26.01
N SER A 54 -5.73 -34.59 27.22
CA SER A 54 -6.77 -33.62 27.48
C SER A 54 -6.13 -32.21 27.62
N CYS A 55 -5.28 -31.85 26.66
CA CYS A 55 -4.52 -30.58 26.67
C CYS A 55 -4.90 -29.75 25.44
N SER A 56 -4.86 -28.46 25.59
CA SER A 56 -4.94 -27.51 24.50
C SER A 56 -3.53 -27.05 24.16
N ALA A 57 -3.14 -27.16 22.90
CA ALA A 57 -1.84 -26.73 22.44
C ALA A 57 -2.00 -25.48 21.55
N TYR A 58 -1.16 -24.48 21.77
CA TYR A 58 -1.15 -23.25 20.98
C TYR A 58 0.23 -23.03 20.40
N LEU A 59 0.27 -22.81 19.10
CA LEU A 59 1.47 -22.38 18.41
C LEU A 59 1.62 -20.87 18.58
N SER A 60 2.74 -20.43 19.15
CA SER A 60 3.06 -19.03 19.31
C SER A 60 4.54 -18.81 19.00
N GLY A 61 4.83 -17.69 18.35
CA GLY A 61 6.21 -17.28 18.03
C GLY A 61 6.22 -15.99 17.28
N GLU A 62 7.31 -15.25 17.37
CA GLU A 62 7.45 -13.94 16.73
C GLU A 62 7.17 -14.03 15.21
N ILE A 63 7.67 -15.08 14.55
CA ILE A 63 7.50 -15.30 13.12
C ILE A 63 6.02 -15.48 12.76
N ILE A 64 5.30 -16.33 13.51
CA ILE A 64 3.88 -16.64 13.25
C ILE A 64 2.99 -15.44 13.51
N VAL A 65 3.30 -14.68 14.57
CA VAL A 65 2.56 -13.44 14.88
C VAL A 65 2.78 -12.40 13.79
N ILE A 66 4.02 -12.21 13.35
CA ILE A 66 4.33 -11.25 12.27
C ILE A 66 3.62 -11.63 10.98
N GLU A 67 3.61 -12.91 10.61
CA GLU A 67 2.95 -13.41 9.41
C GLU A 67 1.43 -13.17 9.46
N SER A 68 0.76 -13.58 10.53
CA SER A 68 -0.68 -13.34 10.69
C SER A 68 -1.05 -11.86 10.69
N VAL A 69 -0.18 -11.01 11.21
CA VAL A 69 -0.34 -9.55 11.17
C VAL A 69 -0.17 -9.02 9.75
N LEU A 70 0.83 -9.50 9.00
CA LEU A 70 1.06 -9.07 7.62
C LEU A 70 -0.10 -9.47 6.70
N ASP A 71 -0.63 -10.68 6.82
CA ASP A 71 -1.80 -11.14 6.06
C ASP A 71 -3.05 -10.31 6.38
N GLY A 72 -3.31 -10.06 7.65
CA GLY A 72 -4.41 -9.19 8.08
C GLY A 72 -4.27 -7.76 7.56
N LEU A 73 -3.05 -7.22 7.58
CA LEU A 73 -2.75 -5.89 7.04
C LEU A 73 -2.91 -5.84 5.53
N PHE A 74 -2.49 -6.88 4.79
CA PHE A 74 -2.64 -6.93 3.34
C PHE A 74 -4.11 -6.92 2.91
N ILE A 75 -4.95 -7.75 3.53
CA ILE A 75 -6.39 -7.79 3.26
C ILE A 75 -7.02 -6.43 3.57
N SER A 76 -6.76 -5.89 4.77
CA SER A 76 -7.25 -4.58 5.20
C SER A 76 -6.79 -3.45 4.26
N GLN A 77 -5.56 -3.53 3.73
CA GLN A 77 -5.03 -2.56 2.79
C GLN A 77 -5.74 -2.61 1.43
N VAL A 78 -6.05 -3.79 0.91
CA VAL A 78 -6.79 -3.94 -0.35
C VAL A 78 -8.19 -3.34 -0.19
N GLU A 79 -8.89 -3.65 0.90
CA GLU A 79 -10.22 -3.10 1.19
C GLU A 79 -10.16 -1.57 1.36
N SER A 80 -9.22 -1.07 2.13
CA SER A 80 -9.00 0.36 2.39
C SER A 80 -8.66 1.12 1.09
N THR A 81 -7.82 0.53 0.23
CA THR A 81 -7.45 1.08 -1.07
C THR A 81 -8.65 1.16 -2.01
N ALA A 82 -9.46 0.10 -2.08
CA ALA A 82 -10.68 0.09 -2.87
C ALA A 82 -11.68 1.14 -2.36
N LEU A 83 -11.87 1.21 -1.05
CA LEU A 83 -12.74 2.22 -0.44
C LEU A 83 -12.24 3.65 -0.71
N SER A 84 -10.95 3.90 -0.63
CA SER A 84 -10.34 5.20 -0.92
C SER A 84 -10.55 5.59 -2.38
N LEU A 85 -10.40 4.67 -3.33
CA LEU A 85 -10.67 4.94 -4.75
C LEU A 85 -12.14 5.25 -4.99
N VAL A 86 -13.06 4.50 -4.38
CA VAL A 86 -14.50 4.75 -4.49
C VAL A 86 -14.86 6.11 -3.88
N ALA A 87 -14.38 6.41 -2.67
CA ALA A 87 -14.63 7.68 -2.02
C ALA A 87 -14.09 8.86 -2.85
N SER A 88 -12.87 8.74 -3.37
CA SER A 88 -12.24 9.73 -4.24
C SER A 88 -13.05 9.93 -5.53
N PHE A 89 -13.53 8.84 -6.13
CA PHE A 89 -14.39 8.92 -7.31
C PHE A 89 -15.72 9.63 -7.03
N LEU A 90 -16.34 9.37 -5.88
CA LEU A 90 -17.58 10.05 -5.47
C LEU A 90 -17.36 11.56 -5.25
N VAL A 91 -16.26 11.95 -4.61
CA VAL A 91 -15.88 13.36 -4.44
C VAL A 91 -15.66 14.02 -5.81
N LEU A 92 -14.90 13.37 -6.70
CA LEU A 92 -14.70 13.87 -8.07
C LEU A 92 -16.03 14.00 -8.81
N MET A 93 -16.93 13.05 -8.69
CA MET A 93 -18.24 13.08 -9.32
C MET A 93 -19.10 14.23 -8.77
N ALA A 94 -19.01 14.51 -7.46
CA ALA A 94 -19.68 15.68 -6.87
C ALA A 94 -19.13 17.02 -7.39
N MET A 95 -17.80 17.10 -7.59
CA MET A 95 -17.12 18.29 -8.11
C MET A 95 -17.37 18.50 -9.60
N THR A 96 -17.18 17.47 -10.42
CA THR A 96 -17.27 17.55 -11.89
C THR A 96 -18.70 17.49 -12.39
N ARG A 97 -19.61 16.87 -11.61
CA ARG A 97 -20.99 16.53 -11.98
C ARG A 97 -21.09 15.72 -13.30
N ARG A 98 -20.00 15.05 -13.68
CA ARG A 98 -19.90 14.29 -14.94
C ARG A 98 -19.17 12.99 -14.70
N LEU A 99 -19.83 11.89 -14.95
CA LEU A 99 -19.28 10.54 -14.76
C LEU A 99 -18.01 10.31 -15.62
N SER A 100 -18.06 10.73 -16.88
CA SER A 100 -16.94 10.59 -17.82
C SER A 100 -15.68 11.32 -17.33
N THR A 101 -15.82 12.58 -16.91
CA THR A 101 -14.69 13.38 -16.43
C THR A 101 -14.11 12.82 -15.16
N SER A 102 -14.94 12.39 -14.21
CA SER A 102 -14.49 11.75 -12.97
C SER A 102 -13.70 10.48 -13.25
N ALA A 103 -14.16 9.66 -14.19
CA ALA A 103 -13.47 8.44 -14.60
C ALA A 103 -12.11 8.76 -15.26
N VAL A 104 -12.04 9.78 -16.08
CA VAL A 104 -10.80 10.25 -16.73
C VAL A 104 -9.78 10.74 -15.69
N ILE A 105 -10.22 11.47 -14.66
CA ILE A 105 -9.34 12.01 -13.62
C ILE A 105 -8.80 10.90 -12.71
N ILE A 106 -9.63 9.91 -12.35
CA ILE A 106 -9.21 8.85 -11.41
C ILE A 106 -8.35 7.76 -12.07
N LEU A 107 -8.44 7.58 -13.39
CA LEU A 107 -7.73 6.51 -14.10
C LEU A 107 -6.20 6.57 -13.93
N PRO A 108 -5.52 7.73 -14.10
CA PRO A 108 -4.08 7.83 -13.84
C PRO A 108 -3.71 7.51 -12.40
N VAL A 109 -4.57 7.85 -11.44
CA VAL A 109 -4.35 7.59 -10.01
C VAL A 109 -4.40 6.08 -9.71
N ALA A 110 -5.41 5.41 -10.23
CA ALA A 110 -5.52 3.95 -10.10
C ALA A 110 -4.34 3.24 -10.77
N LEU A 111 -3.92 3.71 -11.95
CA LEU A 111 -2.76 3.20 -12.66
C LEU A 111 -1.46 3.42 -11.87
N ALA A 112 -1.30 4.56 -11.20
CA ALA A 112 -0.15 4.83 -10.32
C ALA A 112 -0.05 3.78 -9.21
N GLY A 113 -1.17 3.45 -8.56
CA GLY A 113 -1.21 2.43 -7.52
C GLY A 113 -0.76 1.06 -8.04
N VAL A 114 -1.26 0.64 -9.20
CA VAL A 114 -0.84 -0.63 -9.84
C VAL A 114 0.65 -0.62 -10.20
N TRP A 115 1.16 0.49 -10.74
CA TRP A 115 2.56 0.60 -11.11
C TRP A 115 3.51 0.60 -9.92
N VAL A 116 3.12 1.20 -8.79
CA VAL A 116 3.91 1.16 -7.56
C VAL A 116 4.05 -0.27 -7.06
N VAL A 117 2.96 -1.02 -7.01
CA VAL A 117 3.00 -2.44 -6.64
C VAL A 117 3.84 -3.25 -7.63
N GLY A 118 3.69 -2.99 -8.94
CA GLY A 118 4.50 -3.62 -9.98
C GLY A 118 5.99 -3.32 -9.84
N THR A 119 6.36 -2.08 -9.53
CA THR A 119 7.78 -1.71 -9.32
C THR A 119 8.37 -2.38 -8.09
N MET A 120 7.63 -2.51 -6.99
CA MET A 120 8.07 -3.26 -5.82
C MET A 120 8.38 -4.72 -6.16
N ALA A 121 7.50 -5.38 -6.92
CA ALA A 121 7.71 -6.75 -7.36
C ALA A 121 8.94 -6.91 -8.26
N VAL A 122 9.18 -5.98 -9.19
CA VAL A 122 10.34 -6.02 -10.10
C VAL A 122 11.66 -5.77 -9.37
N VAL A 123 11.67 -4.86 -8.40
CA VAL A 123 12.87 -4.53 -7.61
C VAL A 123 13.14 -5.59 -6.54
N GLY A 124 12.20 -6.49 -6.28
CA GLY A 124 12.34 -7.53 -5.25
C GLY A 124 12.23 -6.99 -3.83
N LEU A 125 11.49 -5.89 -3.64
CA LEU A 125 11.24 -5.33 -2.31
C LEU A 125 10.18 -6.15 -1.58
N ASN A 126 10.51 -6.55 -0.36
CA ASN A 126 9.60 -7.31 0.47
C ASN A 126 8.45 -6.45 1.00
N TRP A 127 7.28 -7.06 1.08
CA TRP A 127 6.15 -6.48 1.76
C TRP A 127 6.46 -6.36 3.26
N ASN A 128 6.23 -5.19 3.80
CA ASN A 128 6.35 -4.93 5.23
C ASN A 128 5.28 -3.93 5.66
N VAL A 129 5.12 -3.74 6.96
CA VAL A 129 4.08 -2.88 7.55
C VAL A 129 4.08 -1.46 6.95
N LEU A 130 5.26 -0.91 6.64
CA LEU A 130 5.37 0.44 6.09
C LEU A 130 5.07 0.46 4.58
N THR A 131 5.60 -0.50 3.82
CA THR A 131 5.42 -0.53 2.36
C THR A 131 3.97 -0.84 1.95
N ILE A 132 3.24 -1.62 2.74
CA ILE A 132 1.81 -1.87 2.53
C ILE A 132 1.01 -0.56 2.49
N MET A 133 1.35 0.43 3.34
CA MET A 133 0.63 1.70 3.42
C MET A 133 0.88 2.64 2.22
N ILE A 134 1.91 2.37 1.41
CA ILE A 134 2.30 3.27 0.30
C ILE A 134 1.23 3.36 -0.78
N THR A 135 0.46 2.30 -1.01
CA THR A 135 -0.61 2.33 -2.02
C THR A 135 -1.68 3.38 -1.69
N ALA A 136 -2.08 3.48 -0.42
CA ALA A 136 -3.00 4.51 0.03
C ALA A 136 -2.40 5.92 -0.11
N LEU A 137 -1.11 6.08 0.24
CA LEU A 137 -0.38 7.32 0.06
C LEU A 137 -0.31 7.72 -1.43
N THR A 138 -0.06 6.76 -2.32
CA THR A 138 -0.02 6.96 -3.78
C THR A 138 -1.34 7.51 -4.30
N ILE A 139 -2.46 6.96 -3.85
CA ILE A 139 -3.80 7.43 -4.24
C ILE A 139 -4.02 8.86 -3.75
N GLY A 140 -3.73 9.14 -2.48
CA GLY A 140 -3.91 10.47 -1.89
C GLY A 140 -3.11 11.55 -2.61
N LEU A 141 -1.83 11.32 -2.88
CA LEU A 141 -0.97 12.28 -3.59
C LEU A 141 -1.33 12.36 -5.09
N GLY A 142 -1.64 11.22 -5.71
CA GLY A 142 -1.94 11.15 -7.13
C GLY A 142 -3.24 11.89 -7.49
N ILE A 143 -4.26 11.84 -6.62
CA ILE A 143 -5.52 12.51 -6.87
C ILE A 143 -5.38 14.02 -6.83
N ASP A 144 -4.55 14.56 -5.92
CA ASP A 144 -4.29 15.99 -5.82
C ASP A 144 -3.68 16.53 -7.12
N TYR A 145 -2.67 15.84 -7.67
CA TYR A 145 -2.06 16.25 -8.95
C TYR A 145 -3.09 16.22 -10.09
N SER A 146 -3.92 15.19 -10.13
CA SER A 146 -4.95 15.05 -11.17
C SER A 146 -6.05 16.11 -11.06
N ILE A 147 -6.50 16.44 -9.85
CA ILE A 147 -7.51 17.49 -9.62
C ILE A 147 -6.98 18.86 -10.04
N HIS A 148 -5.75 19.20 -9.64
CA HIS A 148 -5.16 20.49 -9.98
C HIS A 148 -4.96 20.66 -11.48
N MET A 149 -4.50 19.63 -12.19
CA MET A 149 -4.36 19.64 -13.64
C MET A 149 -5.72 19.79 -14.36
N TRP A 150 -6.70 18.99 -13.94
CA TRP A 150 -8.04 19.04 -14.51
C TRP A 150 -8.70 20.41 -14.26
N ARG A 151 -8.65 20.90 -13.03
CA ARG A 151 -9.31 22.17 -12.66
C ARG A 151 -8.74 23.33 -13.46
N ARG A 152 -7.42 23.44 -13.55
CA ARG A 152 -6.79 24.48 -14.34
C ARG A 152 -7.16 24.39 -15.82
N PHE A 153 -7.20 23.19 -16.38
CA PHE A 153 -7.61 22.99 -17.77
C PHE A 153 -9.06 23.43 -18.02
N GLU A 154 -9.99 23.11 -17.13
CA GLU A 154 -11.39 23.53 -17.23
C GLU A 154 -11.52 25.07 -17.09
N ASP A 155 -10.81 25.68 -16.14
CA ASP A 155 -10.81 27.14 -15.95
C ASP A 155 -10.33 27.90 -17.21
N GLU A 156 -9.33 27.38 -17.91
CA GLU A 156 -8.85 27.97 -19.18
C GLU A 156 -9.86 27.78 -20.33
N LEU A 157 -10.53 26.63 -20.38
CA LEU A 157 -11.61 26.43 -21.37
C LEU A 157 -12.80 27.35 -21.10
N GLU A 158 -13.19 27.54 -19.84
CA GLU A 158 -14.25 28.45 -19.42
C GLU A 158 -13.88 29.93 -19.75
N ALA A 159 -12.59 30.27 -19.69
CA ALA A 159 -12.07 31.58 -20.10
C ALA A 159 -12.07 31.83 -21.64
N GLY A 160 -12.41 30.78 -22.41
CA GLY A 160 -12.53 30.87 -23.88
C GLY A 160 -11.27 30.47 -24.66
N ALA A 161 -10.26 29.91 -23.99
CA ALA A 161 -9.09 29.37 -24.66
C ALA A 161 -9.45 28.14 -25.48
N ASN A 162 -8.77 27.93 -26.59
CA ASN A 162 -8.92 26.67 -27.31
C ASN A 162 -8.23 25.51 -26.55
N ARG A 163 -8.56 24.26 -26.82
CA ARG A 163 -8.10 23.07 -26.08
C ARG A 163 -6.57 22.97 -25.97
N VAL A 164 -5.88 23.33 -27.04
CA VAL A 164 -4.41 23.25 -27.11
C VAL A 164 -3.78 24.36 -26.26
N GLU A 165 -4.32 25.59 -26.35
CA GLU A 165 -3.88 26.70 -25.53
C GLU A 165 -4.17 26.48 -24.06
N ALA A 166 -5.39 26.04 -23.72
CA ALA A 166 -5.76 25.69 -22.36
C ALA A 166 -4.80 24.66 -21.75
N MET A 167 -4.46 23.62 -22.52
CA MET A 167 -3.51 22.62 -22.05
C MET A 167 -2.08 23.17 -21.95
N ALA A 168 -1.62 23.98 -22.88
CA ALA A 168 -0.31 24.62 -22.83
C ALA A 168 -0.17 25.54 -21.58
N THR A 169 -1.19 26.33 -21.28
CA THR A 169 -1.22 27.19 -20.08
C THR A 169 -1.25 26.32 -18.80
N THR A 170 -2.05 25.26 -18.80
CA THR A 170 -2.10 24.30 -17.67
C THR A 170 -0.73 23.70 -17.38
N TYR A 171 0.01 23.29 -18.41
CA TYR A 171 1.36 22.77 -18.24
C TYR A 171 2.34 23.81 -17.71
N SER A 172 2.33 25.00 -18.29
CA SER A 172 3.31 26.05 -17.95
C SER A 172 3.13 26.57 -16.53
N VAL A 173 1.91 26.64 -16.03
CA VAL A 173 1.58 27.17 -14.70
C VAL A 173 1.46 26.04 -13.68
N THR A 174 0.46 25.19 -13.84
CA THR A 174 0.15 24.14 -12.85
C THR A 174 1.13 22.98 -12.93
N GLY A 175 1.49 22.52 -14.12
CA GLY A 175 2.47 21.45 -14.29
C GLY A 175 3.81 21.78 -13.65
N THR A 176 4.31 23.01 -13.82
CA THR A 176 5.56 23.46 -13.20
C THR A 176 5.46 23.48 -11.67
N ALA A 177 4.36 23.97 -11.12
CA ALA A 177 4.14 23.98 -9.68
C ALA A 177 4.07 22.56 -9.09
N LEU A 178 3.38 21.64 -9.78
CA LEU A 178 3.29 20.25 -9.39
C LEU A 178 4.66 19.54 -9.45
N MET A 179 5.48 19.82 -10.47
CA MET A 179 6.84 19.28 -10.54
C MET A 179 7.69 19.73 -9.36
N MET A 180 7.63 21.00 -8.97
CA MET A 180 8.37 21.50 -7.81
C MET A 180 7.88 20.88 -6.49
N SER A 181 6.55 20.75 -6.32
CA SER A 181 5.95 20.11 -5.15
C SER A 181 6.36 18.63 -5.05
N ALA A 182 6.27 17.90 -6.15
CA ALA A 182 6.65 16.49 -6.20
C ALA A 182 8.15 16.29 -5.95
N PHE A 183 9.00 17.17 -6.49
CA PHE A 183 10.45 17.11 -6.25
C PHE A 183 10.78 17.28 -4.77
N THR A 184 10.19 18.27 -4.10
CA THR A 184 10.39 18.50 -2.66
C THR A 184 9.89 17.31 -1.84
N THR A 185 8.72 16.79 -2.15
CA THR A 185 8.14 15.63 -1.46
C THR A 185 8.99 14.38 -1.65
N ALA A 186 9.37 14.07 -2.89
CA ALA A 186 10.23 12.93 -3.19
C ALA A 186 11.60 13.05 -2.53
N SER A 187 12.20 14.26 -2.52
CA SER A 187 13.47 14.52 -1.81
C SER A 187 13.34 14.27 -0.31
N GLY A 188 12.21 14.65 0.30
CA GLY A 188 11.94 14.36 1.71
C GLY A 188 11.89 12.86 1.99
N PHE A 189 11.25 12.07 1.13
CA PHE A 189 11.23 10.61 1.26
C PHE A 189 12.62 9.99 1.02
N LEU A 190 13.41 10.51 0.07
CA LEU A 190 14.76 10.01 -0.18
C LEU A 190 15.73 10.22 1.00
N VAL A 191 15.48 11.19 1.88
CA VAL A 191 16.27 11.35 3.12
C VAL A 191 16.16 10.11 4.01
N LEU A 192 15.05 9.36 3.94
CA LEU A 192 14.87 8.12 4.71
C LEU A 192 15.86 7.01 4.31
N LEU A 193 16.47 7.09 3.14
CA LEU A 193 17.55 6.19 2.73
C LEU A 193 18.80 6.28 3.63
N LEU A 194 18.95 7.36 4.36
CA LEU A 194 20.04 7.55 5.33
C LEU A 194 19.77 6.85 6.67
N SER A 195 18.58 6.29 6.86
CA SER A 195 18.23 5.56 8.09
C SER A 195 19.08 4.28 8.22
N PRO A 196 19.50 3.91 9.44
CA PRO A 196 20.16 2.61 9.69
C PRO A 196 19.19 1.42 9.62
N VAL A 197 17.88 1.66 9.52
CA VAL A 197 16.83 0.63 9.53
C VAL A 197 16.39 0.32 8.10
N PRO A 198 16.61 -0.89 7.56
CA PRO A 198 16.30 -1.24 6.16
C PRO A 198 14.84 -1.00 5.79
N VAL A 199 13.89 -1.34 6.68
CA VAL A 199 12.45 -1.14 6.44
C VAL A 199 12.10 0.33 6.18
N ILE A 200 12.81 1.28 6.83
CA ILE A 200 12.62 2.72 6.62
C ILE A 200 13.25 3.16 5.30
N GLN A 201 14.37 2.56 4.88
CA GLN A 201 14.98 2.82 3.57
C GLN A 201 14.02 2.39 2.44
N ASP A 202 13.48 1.17 2.53
CA ASP A 202 12.53 0.65 1.55
C ASP A 202 11.29 1.54 1.44
N PHE A 203 10.73 1.95 2.59
CA PHE A 203 9.62 2.88 2.63
C PHE A 203 9.95 4.21 1.95
N GLY A 204 11.11 4.78 2.22
CA GLY A 204 11.56 6.03 1.60
C GLY A 204 11.70 5.92 0.08
N LEU A 205 12.32 4.84 -0.39
CA LEU A 205 12.52 4.58 -1.81
C LEU A 205 11.20 4.41 -2.56
N VAL A 206 10.32 3.55 -2.04
CA VAL A 206 9.03 3.25 -2.70
C VAL A 206 8.11 4.47 -2.65
N SER A 207 8.11 5.24 -1.55
CA SER A 207 7.33 6.47 -1.45
C SER A 207 7.81 7.54 -2.44
N ALA A 208 9.12 7.74 -2.58
CA ALA A 208 9.66 8.65 -3.58
C ALA A 208 9.32 8.22 -5.02
N ALA A 209 9.44 6.93 -5.31
CA ALA A 209 9.03 6.38 -6.61
C ALA A 209 7.51 6.56 -6.86
N SER A 210 6.68 6.37 -5.85
CA SER A 210 5.24 6.59 -5.89
C SER A 210 4.87 8.03 -6.28
N VAL A 211 5.51 9.01 -5.63
CA VAL A 211 5.33 10.43 -5.95
C VAL A 211 5.73 10.73 -7.40
N ALA A 212 6.88 10.21 -7.84
CA ALA A 212 7.37 10.41 -9.20
C ALA A 212 6.43 9.78 -10.25
N LEU A 213 5.98 8.54 -10.02
CA LEU A 213 5.03 7.85 -10.91
C LEU A 213 3.68 8.56 -10.98
N SER A 214 3.14 9.00 -9.83
CA SER A 214 1.89 9.76 -9.79
C SER A 214 2.00 11.06 -10.58
N LEU A 215 3.11 11.79 -10.42
CA LEU A 215 3.37 13.00 -11.19
C LEU A 215 3.47 12.71 -12.70
N ILE A 216 4.24 11.69 -13.10
CA ILE A 216 4.39 11.31 -14.52
C ILE A 216 3.02 11.00 -15.14
N LEU A 217 2.19 10.22 -14.45
CA LEU A 217 0.87 9.87 -14.96
C LEU A 217 -0.07 11.08 -15.01
N ALA A 218 0.00 11.99 -14.04
CA ALA A 218 -0.77 13.24 -14.04
C ALA A 218 -0.31 14.20 -15.14
N LEU A 219 0.97 14.22 -15.50
CA LEU A 219 1.49 15.12 -16.55
C LEU A 219 1.38 14.54 -17.97
N PHE A 220 1.38 13.23 -18.15
CA PHE A 220 1.40 12.63 -19.49
C PHE A 220 0.10 11.90 -19.84
N VAL A 221 -0.42 11.09 -18.93
CA VAL A 221 -1.62 10.30 -19.21
C VAL A 221 -2.89 11.14 -19.07
N LEU A 222 -3.01 11.90 -17.99
CA LEU A 222 -4.22 12.69 -17.75
C LEU A 222 -4.47 13.74 -18.84
N PRO A 223 -3.49 14.53 -19.31
CA PRO A 223 -3.73 15.47 -20.41
C PRO A 223 -4.16 14.85 -21.72
N ALA A 224 -3.59 13.68 -22.05
CA ALA A 224 -4.01 12.94 -23.26
C ALA A 224 -5.48 12.50 -23.16
N LEU A 225 -5.90 12.05 -21.98
CA LEU A 225 -7.28 11.68 -21.72
C LEU A 225 -8.24 12.87 -21.74
N LEU A 226 -7.86 14.00 -21.10
CA LEU A 226 -8.65 15.23 -21.06
C LEU A 226 -8.86 15.82 -22.46
N LEU A 227 -7.81 15.84 -23.27
CA LEU A 227 -7.91 16.30 -24.65
C LEU A 227 -8.84 15.42 -25.50
N SER A 228 -8.80 14.10 -25.31
CA SER A 228 -9.68 13.16 -25.99
C SER A 228 -11.14 13.32 -25.55
N GLU A 229 -11.39 13.48 -24.26
CA GLU A 229 -12.72 13.71 -23.69
C GLU A 229 -13.30 15.07 -24.15
N ALA A 230 -12.51 16.12 -24.09
CA ALA A 230 -12.92 17.43 -24.57
C ALA A 230 -13.26 17.44 -26.07
N LYS A 231 -12.58 16.59 -26.87
CA LYS A 231 -12.94 16.38 -28.30
C LYS A 231 -14.31 15.71 -28.44
N SER A 232 -14.63 14.76 -27.60
CA SER A 232 -15.94 14.08 -27.60
C SER A 232 -17.08 14.99 -27.18
N ARG A 233 -16.83 16.00 -26.34
CA ARG A 233 -17.86 16.98 -25.92
C ARG A 233 -18.20 18.04 -26.97
N GLY A 234 -17.33 18.26 -27.93
CA GLY A 234 -17.49 19.30 -28.97
C GLY A 234 -17.92 18.77 -30.32
N ALA A 235 -18.22 17.48 -30.41
CA ALA A 235 -18.84 16.82 -31.54
C ALA A 235 -20.31 16.50 -31.27
#